data_feb5d204cf425202f89ec5dc006de703
#
_entry.id   feb5d204cf425202f89ec5dc006de703
#
_cell.length_a   1.000
_cell.length_b   1.000
_cell.length_c   1.000
_cell.angle_alpha   90.00
_cell.angle_beta   90.00
_cell.angle_gamma   90.00
#
_symmetry.space_group_name_H-M   'P 1'
#
loop_
_entity.id
_entity.type
_entity.pdbx_description
1 polymer ?
#
loop_
_entity_poly.entity_id
_entity_poly.type
_entity_poly.pdbx_seq_one_letter_code
_entity_poly.pdbx_strand_id
1 'polypeptide(L)'
;MKRRDFLRGVTAATVPTLLGARAYAAGAGGDRHGDLLLRRLASDHLEVLFTPQRPRPLRVLQVADTHFHPGGETERTERTLRRLVESERPDLVVHSGDFVNNDSGEPVEWSGLDVMNGLGKPWTLCFGNHDYPVRNAEGSRSFEEIRLGMERGYQGHADLGDRRRYCYRYDLTNSEGGRPSACLFFFQVGYAEGDRRVSDDQLVWFVDQMSRDRERGVKAPITVFVHIPVREFNDLYQAGEAVGEHGEAVCYDSDTGETFRRLADTGRVSAVFCGHDHVNNFHGRWRGIELSYGRVSGWGAYGPADWRRGGRLITLDLASPRPETQHHEVFA
;
A
#
# COMPACT_ATOMS: atom_id res chain seq x y z
N MET A 1 36.08 30.84 -22.45
CA MET A 1 34.88 30.55 -23.27
C MET A 1 33.66 30.58 -22.36
N LYS A 2 32.70 31.46 -22.67
CA LYS A 2 31.65 31.89 -21.73
C LYS A 2 30.46 30.98 -21.77
N ARG A 3 29.91 30.68 -20.57
CA ARG A 3 28.73 29.86 -20.24
C ARG A 3 27.40 30.45 -20.77
N ARG A 4 27.23 30.73 -22.06
CA ARG A 4 26.02 31.46 -22.53
C ARG A 4 25.40 31.00 -23.85
N ASP A 5 25.71 29.81 -24.37
CA ASP A 5 25.19 29.37 -25.68
C ASP A 5 24.57 27.97 -25.72
N PHE A 6 23.87 27.57 -24.65
CA PHE A 6 23.20 26.25 -24.62
C PHE A 6 21.67 26.32 -24.43
N LEU A 7 21.06 27.45 -24.74
CA LEU A 7 19.59 27.61 -24.64
C LEU A 7 19.00 28.22 -25.92
N ARG A 8 19.16 27.55 -27.05
CA ARG A 8 18.33 27.79 -28.25
C ARG A 8 18.29 26.53 -29.11
N GLY A 9 17.14 25.86 -29.11
CA GLY A 9 16.86 24.80 -30.07
C GLY A 9 16.06 23.61 -29.55
N VAL A 10 14.94 23.85 -28.86
CA VAL A 10 13.91 22.81 -28.74
C VAL A 10 12.63 23.36 -29.37
N THR A 11 12.47 23.04 -30.65
CA THR A 11 11.21 23.18 -31.36
C THR A 11 10.19 22.22 -30.74
N ALA A 12 9.05 22.76 -30.36
CA ALA A 12 7.90 22.01 -29.89
C ALA A 12 7.45 21.00 -30.97
N ALA A 13 7.73 19.72 -30.73
CA ALA A 13 7.11 18.64 -31.47
C ALA A 13 5.74 18.38 -30.80
N THR A 14 4.69 18.71 -31.51
CA THR A 14 3.32 18.31 -31.18
C THR A 14 3.22 16.78 -31.19
N VAL A 15 3.09 16.18 -30.01
CA VAL A 15 2.76 14.75 -29.86
C VAL A 15 1.27 14.60 -30.15
N PRO A 16 0.86 13.69 -31.05
CA PRO A 16 -0.56 13.45 -31.32
C PRO A 16 -1.20 12.79 -30.12
N THR A 17 -2.23 13.43 -29.59
CA THR A 17 -3.18 12.86 -28.63
C THR A 17 -3.92 11.71 -29.32
N LEU A 18 -3.63 10.48 -28.98
CA LEU A 18 -4.35 9.31 -29.45
C LEU A 18 -4.90 8.50 -28.27
N LEU A 19 -6.21 8.69 -28.10
CA LEU A 19 -7.26 7.70 -27.83
C LEU A 19 -7.05 6.72 -26.66
N GLY A 20 -7.87 6.92 -25.62
CA GLY A 20 -8.27 5.86 -24.72
C GLY A 20 -8.40 6.25 -23.24
N ALA A 21 -8.31 7.52 -22.88
CA ALA A 21 -8.80 7.93 -21.58
C ALA A 21 -10.33 7.79 -21.61
N ARG A 22 -10.87 6.64 -21.19
CA ARG A 22 -12.20 6.64 -20.61
C ARG A 22 -12.13 7.65 -19.48
N ALA A 23 -12.69 8.83 -19.72
CA ALA A 23 -12.98 9.79 -18.67
C ALA A 23 -13.83 9.03 -17.64
N TYR A 24 -13.22 8.61 -16.56
CA TYR A 24 -13.95 8.31 -15.34
C TYR A 24 -14.53 9.66 -14.94
N ALA A 25 -15.76 9.90 -15.35
CA ALA A 25 -16.52 11.00 -14.81
C ALA A 25 -16.44 10.85 -13.30
N ALA A 26 -15.87 11.85 -12.62
CA ALA A 26 -16.01 12.02 -11.20
C ALA A 26 -17.52 12.19 -10.97
N GLY A 27 -18.20 11.05 -10.78
CA GLY A 27 -19.59 11.04 -10.37
C GLY A 27 -19.66 11.71 -9.02
N ALA A 28 -20.58 12.65 -8.83
CA ALA A 28 -20.84 13.32 -7.56
C ALA A 28 -21.31 12.35 -6.44
N GLY A 29 -21.31 11.03 -6.69
CA GLY A 29 -21.62 9.96 -5.77
C GLY A 29 -20.38 9.12 -5.51
N GLY A 30 -20.03 8.90 -4.26
CA GLY A 30 -19.03 7.91 -3.86
C GLY A 30 -19.70 6.61 -3.42
N ASP A 31 -18.90 5.56 -3.23
CA ASP A 31 -19.35 4.26 -2.75
C ASP A 31 -19.35 4.23 -1.22
N ARG A 32 -20.53 4.00 -0.64
CA ARG A 32 -20.69 3.97 0.83
C ARG A 32 -20.58 2.55 1.38
N HIS A 33 -19.73 2.40 2.40
CA HIS A 33 -19.52 1.16 3.14
C HIS A 33 -19.60 1.46 4.65
N GLY A 34 -20.76 1.29 5.24
CA GLY A 34 -20.98 1.63 6.65
C GLY A 34 -20.69 3.11 6.90
N ASP A 35 -19.72 3.38 7.77
CA ASP A 35 -19.29 4.73 8.14
C ASP A 35 -18.31 5.37 7.13
N LEU A 36 -17.89 4.63 6.09
CA LEU A 36 -17.02 5.14 5.04
C LEU A 36 -17.79 5.56 3.79
N LEU A 37 -17.36 6.65 3.18
CA LEU A 37 -17.70 7.03 1.82
C LEU A 37 -16.41 7.23 1.04
N LEU A 38 -16.22 6.44 -0.01
CA LEU A 38 -15.04 6.47 -0.87
C LEU A 38 -15.35 7.20 -2.16
N ARG A 39 -14.52 8.20 -2.49
CA ARG A 39 -14.64 8.99 -3.72
C ARG A 39 -13.32 8.99 -4.47
N ARG A 40 -13.36 8.74 -5.75
CA ARG A 40 -12.17 8.89 -6.61
C ARG A 40 -12.03 10.35 -7.03
N LEU A 41 -10.93 10.97 -6.63
CA LEU A 41 -10.60 12.35 -7.00
C LEU A 41 -9.76 12.41 -8.28
N ALA A 42 -8.84 11.45 -8.46
CA ALA A 42 -8.02 11.26 -9.65
C ALA A 42 -7.68 9.77 -9.81
N SER A 43 -6.97 9.39 -10.85
CA SER A 43 -6.52 8.01 -11.05
C SER A 43 -5.67 7.49 -9.89
N ASP A 44 -4.87 8.36 -9.31
CA ASP A 44 -3.91 8.09 -8.22
C ASP A 44 -4.37 8.63 -6.85
N HIS A 45 -5.59 9.18 -6.75
CA HIS A 45 -6.02 9.90 -5.56
C HIS A 45 -7.48 9.61 -5.21
N LEU A 46 -7.70 9.08 -4.03
CA LEU A 46 -9.01 8.79 -3.46
C LEU A 46 -9.22 9.58 -2.17
N GLU A 47 -10.46 9.99 -1.93
CA GLU A 47 -10.92 10.51 -0.65
C GLU A 47 -11.68 9.41 0.10
N VAL A 48 -11.38 9.27 1.37
CA VAL A 48 -12.10 8.40 2.30
C VAL A 48 -12.70 9.27 3.40
N LEU A 49 -13.99 9.56 3.27
CA LEU A 49 -14.74 10.28 4.29
C LEU A 49 -15.24 9.29 5.34
N PHE A 50 -14.78 9.46 6.57
CA PHE A 50 -15.15 8.64 7.72
C PHE A 50 -16.06 9.42 8.67
N THR A 51 -17.33 9.02 8.74
CA THR A 51 -18.37 9.69 9.53
C THR A 51 -19.11 8.68 10.40
N PRO A 52 -18.47 8.20 11.48
CA PRO A 52 -19.09 7.23 12.39
C PRO A 52 -20.23 7.88 13.19
N GLN A 53 -21.30 7.11 13.43
CA GLN A 53 -22.45 7.56 14.24
C GLN A 53 -22.03 7.95 15.67
N ARG A 54 -21.00 7.33 16.21
CA ARG A 54 -20.39 7.67 17.50
C ARG A 54 -18.91 7.90 17.30
N PRO A 55 -18.31 8.91 17.95
CA PRO A 55 -16.88 9.18 17.85
C PRO A 55 -16.06 7.92 18.18
N ARG A 56 -15.21 7.51 17.26
CA ARG A 56 -14.27 6.40 17.39
C ARG A 56 -13.15 6.55 16.36
N PRO A 57 -11.98 5.95 16.58
CA PRO A 57 -10.94 5.89 15.58
C PRO A 57 -11.37 5.11 14.32
N LEU A 58 -10.80 5.47 13.17
CA LEU A 58 -10.81 4.64 11.97
C LEU A 58 -9.93 3.40 12.22
N ARG A 59 -10.43 2.24 11.85
CA ARG A 59 -9.78 0.94 12.02
C ARG A 59 -9.37 0.39 10.66
N VAL A 60 -8.06 0.28 10.43
CA VAL A 60 -7.49 -0.29 9.21
C VAL A 60 -6.83 -1.62 9.56
N LEU A 61 -7.26 -2.70 8.96
CA LEU A 61 -6.63 -4.01 9.11
C LEU A 61 -5.62 -4.20 7.97
N GLN A 62 -4.35 -4.26 8.32
CA GLN A 62 -3.32 -4.71 7.39
C GLN A 62 -3.26 -6.23 7.39
N VAL A 63 -3.33 -6.82 6.21
CA VAL A 63 -3.06 -8.23 5.91
C VAL A 63 -1.96 -8.28 4.83
N ALA A 64 -1.17 -9.34 4.81
CA ALA A 64 -0.04 -9.47 3.89
C ALA A 64 0.23 -10.94 3.54
N ASP A 65 0.92 -11.16 2.45
CA ASP A 65 1.55 -12.44 2.14
C ASP A 65 0.54 -13.60 2.18
N THR A 66 -0.58 -13.43 1.47
CA THR A 66 -1.61 -14.48 1.38
C THR A 66 -1.20 -15.61 0.44
N HIS A 67 -0.43 -15.29 -0.60
CA HIS A 67 0.09 -16.23 -1.59
C HIS A 67 -0.98 -17.20 -2.11
N PHE A 68 -2.11 -16.67 -2.56
CA PHE A 68 -3.13 -17.49 -3.17
C PHE A 68 -2.59 -18.20 -4.42
N HIS A 69 -2.66 -19.52 -4.42
CA HIS A 69 -2.28 -20.35 -5.57
C HIS A 69 -2.99 -21.71 -5.50
N PRO A 70 -3.09 -22.46 -6.60
CA PRO A 70 -3.68 -23.80 -6.60
C PRO A 70 -2.97 -24.70 -5.59
N GLY A 71 -3.73 -25.25 -4.64
CA GLY A 71 -3.18 -26.08 -3.55
C GLY A 71 -2.62 -25.31 -2.35
N GLY A 72 -2.67 -23.96 -2.35
CA GLY A 72 -2.11 -23.09 -1.31
C GLY A 72 -2.99 -22.85 -0.08
N GLU A 73 -3.80 -23.82 0.31
CA GLU A 73 -4.67 -23.73 1.49
C GLU A 73 -5.61 -22.51 1.50
N THR A 74 -6.18 -22.16 0.34
CA THR A 74 -7.07 -20.99 0.18
C THR A 74 -8.19 -20.94 1.21
N GLU A 75 -8.87 -22.06 1.49
CA GLU A 75 -9.94 -22.12 2.49
C GLU A 75 -9.44 -21.81 3.92
N ARG A 76 -8.22 -22.19 4.23
CA ARG A 76 -7.62 -21.93 5.54
C ARG A 76 -7.25 -20.46 5.66
N THR A 77 -6.71 -19.87 4.60
CA THR A 77 -6.44 -18.44 4.50
C THR A 77 -7.74 -17.64 4.61
N GLU A 78 -8.80 -18.05 3.92
CA GLU A 78 -10.13 -17.42 4.03
C GLU A 78 -10.64 -17.43 5.46
N ARG A 79 -10.59 -18.58 6.14
CA ARG A 79 -11.02 -18.67 7.56
C ARG A 79 -10.24 -17.73 8.46
N THR A 80 -8.92 -17.61 8.23
CA THR A 80 -8.05 -16.66 8.95
C THR A 80 -8.53 -15.23 8.74
N LEU A 81 -8.68 -14.82 7.48
CA LEU A 81 -9.09 -13.45 7.15
C LEU A 81 -10.49 -13.10 7.67
N ARG A 82 -11.45 -14.03 7.57
CA ARG A 82 -12.80 -13.85 8.13
C ARG A 82 -12.76 -13.65 9.63
N ARG A 83 -12.02 -14.47 10.38
CA ARG A 83 -11.88 -14.31 11.83
C ARG A 83 -11.27 -12.97 12.21
N LEU A 84 -10.22 -12.53 11.50
CA LEU A 84 -9.64 -11.21 11.73
C LEU A 84 -10.65 -10.08 11.49
N VAL A 85 -11.43 -10.15 10.42
CA VAL A 85 -12.47 -9.15 10.13
C VAL A 85 -13.60 -9.18 11.16
N GLU A 86 -14.01 -10.35 11.60
CA GLU A 86 -15.07 -10.53 12.62
C GLU A 86 -14.64 -10.02 14.00
N SER A 87 -13.40 -10.35 14.44
CA SER A 87 -12.87 -9.93 15.74
C SER A 87 -12.54 -8.44 15.75
N GLU A 88 -11.83 -7.97 14.75
CA GLU A 88 -11.29 -6.60 14.73
C GLU A 88 -12.27 -5.58 14.16
N ARG A 89 -13.28 -6.01 13.41
CA ARG A 89 -14.30 -5.13 12.82
C ARG A 89 -13.67 -3.91 12.11
N PRO A 90 -12.73 -4.11 11.19
CA PRO A 90 -12.09 -3.00 10.51
C PRO A 90 -13.08 -2.25 9.63
N ASP A 91 -12.77 -0.98 9.38
CA ASP A 91 -13.48 -0.15 8.42
C ASP A 91 -12.94 -0.35 7.01
N LEU A 92 -11.62 -0.51 6.91
CA LEU A 92 -10.86 -0.69 5.68
C LEU A 92 -9.86 -1.85 5.86
N VAL A 93 -9.66 -2.65 4.83
CA VAL A 93 -8.59 -3.65 4.77
C VAL A 93 -7.52 -3.19 3.79
N VAL A 94 -6.26 -3.22 4.21
CA VAL A 94 -5.10 -2.99 3.36
C VAL A 94 -4.34 -4.29 3.20
N HIS A 95 -4.26 -4.81 1.99
CA HIS A 95 -3.39 -5.93 1.66
C HIS A 95 -2.04 -5.37 1.20
N SER A 96 -0.99 -5.61 1.96
CA SER A 96 0.34 -5.02 1.70
C SER A 96 1.27 -5.90 0.88
N GLY A 97 0.71 -6.69 -0.05
CA GLY A 97 1.46 -7.37 -1.11
C GLY A 97 1.57 -8.88 -0.95
N ASP A 98 2.07 -9.50 -2.00
CA ASP A 98 2.12 -10.95 -2.19
C ASP A 98 0.75 -11.58 -1.99
N PHE A 99 -0.19 -11.05 -2.75
CA PHE A 99 -1.58 -11.49 -2.77
C PHE A 99 -1.69 -12.88 -3.41
N VAL A 100 -1.04 -13.08 -4.55
CA VAL A 100 -0.95 -14.34 -5.26
C VAL A 100 0.48 -14.90 -5.24
N ASN A 101 0.64 -16.17 -5.57
CA ASN A 101 1.94 -16.78 -5.77
C ASN A 101 2.14 -17.18 -7.24
N ASN A 102 2.99 -16.43 -7.96
CA ASN A 102 3.26 -16.66 -9.37
C ASN A 102 4.61 -17.38 -9.65
N ASP A 103 5.24 -17.95 -8.64
CA ASP A 103 6.56 -18.60 -8.78
C ASP A 103 6.54 -19.82 -9.70
N SER A 104 5.40 -20.50 -9.79
CA SER A 104 5.25 -21.72 -10.59
C SER A 104 5.04 -21.49 -12.08
N GLY A 105 4.76 -20.22 -12.49
CA GLY A 105 4.32 -19.91 -13.85
C GLY A 105 2.90 -20.41 -14.17
N GLU A 106 2.19 -20.92 -13.17
CA GLU A 106 0.79 -21.31 -13.28
C GLU A 106 -0.10 -20.06 -13.43
N PRO A 107 -1.32 -20.21 -13.97
CA PRO A 107 -2.29 -19.12 -14.02
C PRO A 107 -2.56 -18.57 -12.62
N VAL A 108 -2.77 -17.24 -12.54
CA VAL A 108 -3.12 -16.58 -11.28
C VAL A 108 -4.36 -17.23 -10.66
N GLU A 109 -4.29 -17.54 -9.37
CA GLU A 109 -5.41 -18.09 -8.60
C GLU A 109 -6.40 -16.99 -8.22
N TRP A 110 -7.49 -16.91 -8.97
CA TRP A 110 -8.52 -15.87 -8.78
C TRP A 110 -9.42 -16.10 -7.56
N SER A 111 -9.37 -17.26 -6.91
CA SER A 111 -10.12 -17.51 -5.69
C SER A 111 -9.77 -16.52 -4.57
N GLY A 112 -8.56 -15.96 -4.57
CA GLY A 112 -8.18 -14.89 -3.65
C GLY A 112 -9.03 -13.62 -3.78
N LEU A 113 -9.44 -13.25 -5.01
CA LEU A 113 -10.36 -12.13 -5.23
C LEU A 113 -11.74 -12.39 -4.61
N ASP A 114 -12.26 -13.61 -4.80
CA ASP A 114 -13.55 -14.00 -4.21
C ASP A 114 -13.49 -13.98 -2.69
N VAL A 115 -12.37 -14.44 -2.11
CA VAL A 115 -12.13 -14.36 -0.66
C VAL A 115 -12.16 -12.91 -0.18
N MET A 116 -11.36 -12.02 -0.78
CA MET A 116 -11.28 -10.63 -0.34
C MET A 116 -12.59 -9.87 -0.54
N ASN A 117 -13.24 -10.04 -1.69
CA ASN A 117 -14.56 -9.46 -1.96
C ASN A 117 -15.61 -9.99 -0.98
N GLY A 118 -15.53 -11.28 -0.64
CA GLY A 118 -16.41 -11.96 0.30
C GLY A 118 -16.24 -11.55 1.77
N LEU A 119 -15.18 -10.81 2.14
CA LEU A 119 -14.99 -10.25 3.49
C LEU A 119 -16.02 -9.15 3.83
N GLY A 120 -16.70 -8.60 2.83
CA GLY A 120 -17.73 -7.58 3.02
C GLY A 120 -17.20 -6.21 3.46
N LYS A 121 -15.91 -5.97 3.33
CA LYS A 121 -15.23 -4.72 3.67
C LYS A 121 -14.61 -4.08 2.43
N PRO A 122 -14.55 -2.74 2.35
CA PRO A 122 -13.71 -2.11 1.36
C PRO A 122 -12.24 -2.48 1.60
N TRP A 123 -11.52 -2.75 0.53
CA TRP A 123 -10.13 -3.14 0.62
C TRP A 123 -9.28 -2.53 -0.48
N THR A 124 -7.98 -2.47 -0.24
CA THR A 124 -6.99 -2.01 -1.22
C THR A 124 -5.77 -2.92 -1.20
N LEU A 125 -5.04 -2.95 -2.32
CA LEU A 125 -3.88 -3.83 -2.53
C LEU A 125 -2.67 -3.00 -2.93
N CYS A 126 -1.58 -3.17 -2.17
CA CYS A 126 -0.24 -2.76 -2.55
C CYS A 126 0.48 -4.00 -3.09
N PHE A 127 0.80 -4.08 -4.37
CA PHE A 127 1.41 -5.26 -4.96
C PHE A 127 2.80 -5.56 -4.39
N GLY A 128 3.03 -6.85 -4.11
CA GLY A 128 4.34 -7.42 -3.81
C GLY A 128 5.02 -8.01 -5.04
N ASN A 129 6.16 -8.67 -4.83
CA ASN A 129 6.97 -9.21 -5.92
C ASN A 129 6.38 -10.49 -6.54
N HIS A 130 5.50 -11.20 -5.83
CA HIS A 130 4.79 -12.38 -6.36
C HIS A 130 3.49 -12.04 -7.09
N ASP A 131 3.06 -10.79 -7.09
CA ASP A 131 1.80 -10.38 -7.72
C ASP A 131 1.91 -10.14 -9.23
N TYR A 132 3.12 -10.23 -9.78
CA TYR A 132 3.36 -10.10 -11.20
C TYR A 132 3.55 -11.48 -11.83
N PRO A 133 2.93 -11.76 -12.98
CA PRO A 133 3.17 -13.02 -13.67
C PRO A 133 4.64 -13.12 -14.09
N VAL A 134 5.16 -14.29 -13.88
CA VAL A 134 6.55 -14.62 -14.17
C VAL A 134 6.90 -14.30 -15.62
N ARG A 135 7.83 -13.36 -15.80
CA ARG A 135 8.76 -13.27 -16.94
C ARG A 135 8.20 -13.04 -18.35
N ASN A 136 6.95 -12.68 -18.55
CA ASN A 136 6.46 -12.35 -19.88
C ASN A 136 5.81 -10.96 -19.93
N ALA A 137 5.62 -10.43 -21.13
CA ALA A 137 5.00 -9.12 -21.38
C ALA A 137 3.53 -9.04 -20.92
N GLU A 138 2.96 -10.15 -20.42
CA GLU A 138 1.59 -10.25 -19.91
C GLU A 138 1.44 -9.79 -18.46
N GLY A 139 2.52 -9.44 -17.78
CA GLY A 139 2.52 -8.95 -16.40
C GLY A 139 1.60 -7.77 -16.13
N SER A 140 1.41 -6.92 -17.13
CA SER A 140 0.45 -5.83 -17.07
C SER A 140 -1.00 -6.30 -17.11
N ARG A 141 -1.27 -7.48 -17.65
CA ARG A 141 -2.61 -8.04 -17.78
C ARG A 141 -3.14 -8.54 -16.44
N SER A 142 -2.33 -9.27 -15.69
CA SER A 142 -2.74 -9.74 -14.36
C SER A 142 -3.04 -8.60 -13.41
N PHE A 143 -2.25 -7.51 -13.46
CA PHE A 143 -2.55 -6.29 -12.71
C PHE A 143 -3.95 -5.75 -13.04
N GLU A 144 -4.27 -5.57 -14.33
CA GLU A 144 -5.57 -5.08 -14.76
C GLU A 144 -6.70 -6.07 -14.39
N GLU A 145 -6.46 -7.36 -14.49
CA GLU A 145 -7.43 -8.38 -14.15
C GLU A 145 -7.72 -8.39 -12.64
N ILE A 146 -6.69 -8.31 -11.79
CA ILE A 146 -6.87 -8.16 -10.34
C ILE A 146 -7.66 -6.88 -10.05
N ARG A 147 -7.24 -5.75 -10.62
CA ARG A 147 -7.92 -4.47 -10.41
C ARG A 147 -9.39 -4.49 -10.85
N LEU A 148 -9.70 -5.14 -11.97
CA LEU A 148 -11.08 -5.27 -12.47
C LEU A 148 -11.92 -6.25 -11.65
N GLY A 149 -11.27 -7.26 -11.05
CA GLY A 149 -11.92 -8.25 -10.18
C GLY A 149 -12.18 -7.74 -8.75
N MET A 150 -11.65 -6.58 -8.37
CA MET A 150 -11.83 -5.99 -7.04
C MET A 150 -13.21 -5.33 -6.91
N GLU A 151 -14.25 -6.10 -6.63
CA GLU A 151 -15.63 -5.59 -6.50
C GLU A 151 -15.82 -4.56 -5.38
N ARG A 152 -15.09 -4.75 -4.27
CA ARG A 152 -15.05 -3.84 -3.11
C ARG A 152 -13.67 -3.22 -2.95
N GLY A 153 -12.87 -3.29 -4.00
CA GLY A 153 -11.50 -2.84 -4.01
C GLY A 153 -11.36 -1.45 -4.61
N TYR A 154 -10.52 -0.65 -3.98
CA TYR A 154 -10.31 0.75 -4.34
C TYR A 154 -8.83 1.00 -4.54
N GLN A 155 -8.32 0.62 -5.70
CA GLN A 155 -6.94 0.85 -6.06
C GLN A 155 -6.81 2.03 -7.02
N GLY A 156 -5.85 2.90 -6.72
CA GLY A 156 -5.43 3.96 -7.62
C GLY A 156 -4.16 3.58 -8.38
N HIS A 157 -3.81 4.38 -9.37
CA HIS A 157 -2.51 4.32 -10.04
C HIS A 157 -2.10 5.70 -10.54
N ALA A 158 -0.84 6.06 -10.31
CA ALA A 158 -0.20 7.20 -10.95
C ALA A 158 0.28 6.78 -12.35
N ASP A 159 0.21 7.70 -13.30
CA ASP A 159 0.81 7.51 -14.62
C ASP A 159 2.30 7.85 -14.55
N LEU A 160 3.13 6.85 -14.29
CA LEU A 160 4.59 6.97 -14.17
C LEU A 160 5.33 6.47 -15.42
N GLY A 161 4.58 6.11 -16.50
CA GLY A 161 5.18 5.52 -17.69
C GLY A 161 5.58 4.05 -17.53
N ASP A 162 5.87 3.58 -16.33
CA ASP A 162 6.05 2.16 -16.00
C ASP A 162 4.79 1.60 -15.36
N ARG A 163 4.05 0.78 -16.12
CA ARG A 163 2.79 0.18 -15.67
C ARG A 163 2.95 -0.87 -14.56
N ARG A 164 4.18 -1.17 -14.15
CA ARG A 164 4.50 -2.17 -13.13
C ARG A 164 4.86 -1.56 -11.78
N ARG A 165 4.92 -0.23 -11.70
CA ARG A 165 5.34 0.50 -10.49
C ARG A 165 4.34 1.60 -10.18
N TYR A 166 3.12 1.19 -9.83
CA TYR A 166 2.07 2.14 -9.48
C TYR A 166 2.26 2.69 -8.08
N CYS A 167 1.74 3.88 -7.86
CA CYS A 167 1.52 4.44 -6.55
C CYS A 167 0.22 5.24 -6.53
N TYR A 168 -0.33 5.40 -5.37
CA TYR A 168 -1.57 6.16 -5.17
C TYR A 168 -1.69 6.57 -3.70
N ARG A 169 -2.66 7.45 -3.42
CA ARG A 169 -2.91 7.93 -2.07
C ARG A 169 -4.40 7.93 -1.72
N TYR A 170 -4.67 7.78 -0.43
CA TYR A 170 -5.96 8.06 0.17
C TYR A 170 -5.85 9.27 1.09
N ASP A 171 -6.72 10.26 0.90
CA ASP A 171 -6.93 11.34 1.84
C ASP A 171 -8.05 10.94 2.80
N LEU A 172 -7.75 10.81 4.08
CA LEU A 172 -8.71 10.45 5.12
C LEU A 172 -9.28 11.72 5.72
N THR A 173 -10.60 11.90 5.63
CA THR A 173 -11.31 13.06 6.14
C THR A 173 -12.41 12.64 7.12
N ASN A 174 -12.76 13.52 8.04
CA ASN A 174 -13.88 13.35 8.97
C ASN A 174 -15.04 14.33 8.73
N SER A 175 -14.92 15.14 7.69
CA SER A 175 -15.94 16.12 7.30
C SER A 175 -15.95 16.30 5.80
N GLU A 176 -17.13 16.43 5.21
CA GLU A 176 -17.31 16.65 3.78
C GLU A 176 -16.66 17.98 3.34
N GLY A 177 -15.86 17.91 2.26
CA GLY A 177 -15.09 19.07 1.76
C GLY A 177 -13.99 19.57 2.71
N GLY A 178 -13.73 18.82 3.77
CA GLY A 178 -12.66 19.12 4.74
C GLY A 178 -11.26 18.85 4.19
N ARG A 179 -10.26 19.39 4.88
CA ARG A 179 -8.88 19.01 4.62
C ARG A 179 -8.63 17.59 5.18
N PRO A 180 -7.74 16.82 4.58
CA PRO A 180 -7.34 15.54 5.14
C PRO A 180 -6.86 15.66 6.58
N SER A 181 -7.35 14.79 7.46
CA SER A 181 -6.86 14.61 8.82
C SER A 181 -5.62 13.68 8.83
N ALA A 182 -5.58 12.71 7.94
CA ALA A 182 -4.42 11.82 7.71
C ALA A 182 -4.38 11.41 6.23
N CYS A 183 -3.24 10.90 5.77
CA CYS A 183 -3.08 10.37 4.41
C CYS A 183 -2.46 8.98 4.46
N LEU A 184 -2.94 8.08 3.61
CA LEU A 184 -2.31 6.79 3.35
C LEU A 184 -1.65 6.85 1.96
N PHE A 185 -0.41 6.39 1.86
CA PHE A 185 0.34 6.31 0.62
C PHE A 185 0.71 4.85 0.35
N PHE A 186 0.56 4.45 -0.90
CA PHE A 186 0.77 3.07 -1.34
C PHE A 186 1.81 3.06 -2.46
N PHE A 187 2.92 2.36 -2.24
CA PHE A 187 3.98 2.17 -3.23
C PHE A 187 4.05 0.70 -3.62
N GLN A 188 3.82 0.41 -4.87
CA GLN A 188 3.93 -0.94 -5.38
C GLN A 188 5.36 -1.25 -5.76
N VAL A 189 5.83 -2.46 -5.47
CA VAL A 189 7.17 -2.90 -5.84
C VAL A 189 7.26 -3.15 -7.35
N GLY A 190 8.46 -3.04 -7.91
CA GLY A 190 8.77 -3.51 -9.25
C GLY A 190 8.84 -5.03 -9.30
N TYR A 191 8.71 -5.59 -10.50
CA TYR A 191 8.78 -7.03 -10.69
C TYR A 191 10.19 -7.53 -11.08
N ALA A 192 11.09 -6.63 -11.46
CA ALA A 192 12.43 -7.01 -11.87
C ALA A 192 13.23 -7.50 -10.68
N GLU A 193 13.72 -8.73 -10.76
CA GLU A 193 14.62 -9.28 -9.76
C GLU A 193 15.86 -8.39 -9.60
N GLY A 194 16.22 -8.07 -8.35
CA GLY A 194 17.33 -7.18 -8.03
C GLY A 194 17.04 -5.67 -8.18
N ASP A 195 15.79 -5.29 -8.48
CA ASP A 195 15.34 -3.88 -8.49
C ASP A 195 13.86 -3.79 -8.13
N ARG A 196 13.54 -4.22 -6.93
CA ARG A 196 12.15 -4.21 -6.38
C ARG A 196 11.91 -3.09 -5.39
N ARG A 197 12.90 -2.23 -5.15
CA ARG A 197 12.78 -1.05 -4.28
C ARG A 197 11.73 -0.06 -4.81
N VAL A 198 11.31 0.87 -3.97
CA VAL A 198 10.55 2.03 -4.44
C VAL A 198 11.39 2.79 -5.47
N SER A 199 10.86 2.98 -6.68
CA SER A 199 11.62 3.56 -7.80
C SER A 199 11.77 5.08 -7.66
N ASP A 200 12.72 5.62 -8.39
CA ASP A 200 12.96 7.06 -8.43
C ASP A 200 11.72 7.82 -8.95
N ASP A 201 11.00 7.27 -9.95
CA ASP A 201 9.76 7.86 -10.47
C ASP A 201 8.64 7.89 -9.42
N GLN A 202 8.51 6.84 -8.60
CA GLN A 202 7.57 6.83 -7.48
C GLN A 202 7.95 7.86 -6.42
N LEU A 203 9.25 8.02 -6.13
CA LEU A 203 9.73 9.04 -5.20
C LEU A 203 9.53 10.45 -5.76
N VAL A 204 9.72 10.68 -7.05
CA VAL A 204 9.39 11.95 -7.72
C VAL A 204 7.90 12.24 -7.61
N TRP A 205 7.03 11.27 -7.91
CA TRP A 205 5.59 11.42 -7.72
C TRP A 205 5.23 11.78 -6.27
N PHE A 206 5.85 11.12 -5.29
CA PHE A 206 5.61 11.42 -3.88
C PHE A 206 5.99 12.87 -3.52
N VAL A 207 7.14 13.35 -3.98
CA VAL A 207 7.58 14.73 -3.76
C VAL A 207 6.64 15.73 -4.43
N ASP A 208 6.12 15.41 -5.62
CA ASP A 208 5.12 16.22 -6.31
C ASP A 208 3.80 16.29 -5.50
N GLN A 209 3.33 15.16 -4.95
CA GLN A 209 2.18 15.17 -4.03
C GLN A 209 2.42 16.08 -2.81
N MET A 210 3.64 16.09 -2.25
CA MET A 210 3.99 16.97 -1.13
C MET A 210 3.96 18.45 -1.54
N SER A 211 4.36 18.76 -2.76
CA SER A 211 4.30 20.13 -3.31
C SER A 211 2.85 20.60 -3.47
N ARG A 212 1.99 19.77 -4.05
CA ARG A 212 0.55 20.04 -4.17
C ARG A 212 -0.13 20.19 -2.81
N ASP A 213 0.24 19.37 -1.84
CA ASP A 213 -0.27 19.45 -0.48
C ASP A 213 0.13 20.78 0.19
N ARG A 214 1.35 21.23 -0.03
CA ARG A 214 1.82 22.53 0.48
C ARG A 214 1.00 23.67 -0.09
N GLU A 215 0.72 23.66 -1.39
CA GLU A 215 -0.12 24.67 -2.07
C GLU A 215 -1.54 24.67 -1.50
N ARG A 216 -2.09 23.51 -1.18
CA ARG A 216 -3.42 23.33 -0.58
C ARG A 216 -3.42 23.55 0.93
N GLY A 217 -2.27 23.76 1.56
CA GLY A 217 -2.13 23.90 3.02
C GLY A 217 -2.43 22.61 3.80
N VAL A 218 -2.25 21.44 3.18
CA VAL A 218 -2.43 20.12 3.80
C VAL A 218 -1.17 19.78 4.59
N LYS A 219 -1.33 19.53 5.91
CA LYS A 219 -0.25 19.18 6.85
C LYS A 219 -0.49 17.82 7.54
N ALA A 220 -1.47 17.09 7.07
CA ALA A 220 -1.86 15.80 7.64
C ALA A 220 -0.69 14.82 7.74
N PRO A 221 -0.57 14.02 8.82
CA PRO A 221 0.42 12.96 8.92
C PRO A 221 0.19 11.90 7.84
N ILE A 222 1.27 11.21 7.48
CA ILE A 222 1.28 10.22 6.40
C ILE A 222 1.64 8.87 6.98
N THR A 223 0.85 7.86 6.65
CA THR A 223 1.17 6.44 6.81
C THR A 223 1.47 5.86 5.43
N VAL A 224 2.59 5.17 5.31
CA VAL A 224 3.04 4.55 4.06
C VAL A 224 2.87 3.04 4.13
N PHE A 225 2.39 2.46 3.03
CA PHE A 225 2.37 1.02 2.81
C PHE A 225 3.28 0.69 1.62
N VAL A 226 4.14 -0.27 1.83
CA VAL A 226 5.05 -0.86 0.84
C VAL A 226 5.14 -2.36 1.12
N HIS A 227 5.36 -3.18 0.11
CA HIS A 227 5.49 -4.62 0.37
C HIS A 227 6.89 -4.96 0.90
N ILE A 228 7.92 -4.67 0.12
CA ILE A 228 9.31 -4.93 0.51
C ILE A 228 9.76 -3.86 1.51
N PRO A 229 10.36 -4.23 2.66
CA PRO A 229 10.81 -3.27 3.65
C PRO A 229 11.87 -2.32 3.08
N VAL A 230 11.90 -1.09 3.56
CA VAL A 230 13.03 -0.20 3.33
C VAL A 230 14.23 -0.64 4.17
N ARG A 231 15.44 -0.30 3.72
CA ARG A 231 16.69 -0.71 4.38
C ARG A 231 16.72 -0.42 5.89
N GLU A 232 16.07 0.64 6.31
CA GLU A 232 16.06 1.08 7.71
C GLU A 232 15.35 0.12 8.67
N PHE A 233 14.56 -0.85 8.19
CA PHE A 233 14.12 -1.96 9.03
C PHE A 233 15.31 -2.79 9.54
N ASN A 234 16.31 -3.04 8.69
CA ASN A 234 17.54 -3.71 9.11
C ASN A 234 18.33 -2.83 10.09
N ASP A 235 18.46 -1.53 9.82
CA ASP A 235 19.17 -0.60 10.69
C ASP A 235 18.52 -0.53 12.09
N LEU A 236 17.18 -0.48 12.15
CA LEU A 236 16.39 -0.53 13.39
C LEU A 236 16.67 -1.80 14.19
N TYR A 237 16.67 -2.95 13.53
CA TYR A 237 16.94 -4.23 14.19
C TYR A 237 18.40 -4.27 14.71
N GLN A 238 19.37 -3.91 13.90
CA GLN A 238 20.79 -3.90 14.27
C GLN A 238 21.10 -2.93 15.42
N ALA A 239 20.35 -1.85 15.55
CA ALA A 239 20.47 -0.93 16.67
C ALA A 239 19.89 -1.47 17.99
N GLY A 240 19.17 -2.59 17.96
CA GLY A 240 18.52 -3.17 19.14
C GLY A 240 17.28 -2.39 19.61
N GLU A 241 16.71 -1.56 18.72
CA GLU A 241 15.52 -0.73 19.01
C GLU A 241 14.21 -1.38 18.53
N ALA A 242 14.30 -2.55 17.90
CA ALA A 242 13.16 -3.30 17.43
C ALA A 242 12.48 -4.10 18.55
N VAL A 243 11.15 -4.14 18.52
CA VAL A 243 10.31 -4.95 19.42
C VAL A 243 9.54 -5.95 18.57
N GLY A 244 9.59 -7.22 18.93
CA GLY A 244 8.95 -8.31 18.20
C GLY A 244 9.96 -9.39 17.78
N GLU A 245 9.55 -10.23 16.84
CA GLU A 245 10.32 -11.38 16.40
C GLU A 245 11.01 -11.08 15.07
N HIS A 246 12.27 -11.51 14.96
CA HIS A 246 13.10 -11.46 13.76
C HIS A 246 13.54 -12.89 13.45
N GLY A 247 12.73 -13.56 12.65
CA GLY A 247 12.95 -14.97 12.29
C GLY A 247 13.78 -15.18 11.03
N GLU A 248 13.96 -14.13 10.23
CA GLU A 248 14.75 -14.15 9.01
C GLU A 248 15.40 -12.79 8.71
N ALA A 249 16.43 -12.79 7.87
CA ALA A 249 17.11 -11.56 7.48
C ALA A 249 16.15 -10.58 6.78
N VAL A 250 16.28 -9.29 7.08
CA VAL A 250 15.49 -8.25 6.40
C VAL A 250 15.85 -8.20 4.92
N CYS A 251 14.89 -8.52 4.06
CA CYS A 251 15.09 -8.54 2.62
C CYS A 251 14.62 -7.21 2.00
N TYR A 252 15.46 -6.21 2.05
CA TYR A 252 15.18 -4.86 1.50
C TYR A 252 15.65 -4.69 0.04
N ASP A 253 16.01 -5.80 -0.64
CA ASP A 253 16.49 -5.85 -2.03
C ASP A 253 17.62 -4.83 -2.30
N SER A 254 17.45 -3.98 -3.29
CA SER A 254 18.44 -2.97 -3.69
C SER A 254 18.24 -1.59 -3.04
N ASP A 255 17.37 -1.46 -2.01
CA ASP A 255 17.15 -0.17 -1.35
C ASP A 255 18.40 0.32 -0.64
N THR A 256 18.82 1.53 -0.98
CA THR A 256 20.04 2.18 -0.47
C THR A 256 19.79 3.08 0.73
N GLY A 257 18.53 3.19 1.20
CA GLY A 257 18.06 4.15 2.18
C GLY A 257 17.58 5.47 1.58
N GLU A 258 17.58 5.60 0.26
CA GLU A 258 17.03 6.79 -0.42
C GLU A 258 15.52 6.89 -0.20
N THR A 259 14.80 5.76 -0.22
CA THR A 259 13.36 5.72 0.05
C THR A 259 13.05 6.33 1.40
N PHE A 260 13.65 5.81 2.47
CA PHE A 260 13.41 6.33 3.82
C PHE A 260 13.81 7.81 3.94
N ARG A 261 14.95 8.20 3.37
CA ARG A 261 15.40 9.59 3.40
C ARG A 261 14.37 10.53 2.77
N ARG A 262 13.82 10.19 1.60
CA ARG A 262 12.79 11.00 0.93
C ARG A 262 11.50 11.08 1.74
N LEU A 263 11.11 9.98 2.37
CA LEU A 263 9.94 9.95 3.26
C LEU A 263 10.17 10.85 4.48
N ALA A 264 11.32 10.74 5.13
CA ALA A 264 11.69 11.49 6.33
C ALA A 264 11.82 13.01 6.07
N ASP A 265 12.39 13.40 4.93
CA ASP A 265 12.60 14.81 4.55
C ASP A 265 11.29 15.62 4.50
N THR A 266 10.14 14.96 4.36
CA THR A 266 8.83 15.64 4.38
C THR A 266 8.44 16.15 5.78
N GLY A 267 8.96 15.57 6.84
CA GLY A 267 8.56 15.81 8.23
C GLY A 267 7.10 15.43 8.53
N ARG A 268 6.44 14.67 7.62
CA ARG A 268 5.02 14.31 7.74
C ARG A 268 4.79 12.80 7.85
N VAL A 269 5.73 11.98 7.37
CA VAL A 269 5.61 10.53 7.48
C VAL A 269 5.74 10.12 8.93
N SER A 270 4.71 9.48 9.46
CA SER A 270 4.63 9.00 10.85
C SER A 270 4.89 7.50 10.97
N ALA A 271 4.56 6.73 9.92
CA ALA A 271 4.72 5.28 9.93
C ALA A 271 4.93 4.71 8.52
N VAL A 272 5.67 3.60 8.44
CA VAL A 272 5.84 2.75 7.26
C VAL A 272 5.50 1.31 7.64
N PHE A 273 4.56 0.71 6.93
CA PHE A 273 4.15 -0.69 7.10
C PHE A 273 4.57 -1.50 5.88
N CYS A 274 5.12 -2.70 6.12
CA CYS A 274 5.53 -3.62 5.05
C CYS A 274 5.02 -5.05 5.27
N GLY A 275 5.30 -5.96 4.35
CA GLY A 275 5.14 -7.42 4.43
C GLY A 275 6.45 -8.11 4.08
N HIS A 276 6.42 -9.11 3.17
CA HIS A 276 7.53 -9.74 2.48
C HIS A 276 8.29 -10.80 3.30
N ASP A 277 8.83 -10.45 4.46
CA ASP A 277 9.59 -11.38 5.31
C ASP A 277 8.60 -12.06 6.27
N HIS A 278 8.21 -13.32 5.98
CA HIS A 278 7.03 -13.97 6.58
C HIS A 278 7.18 -14.32 8.06
N VAL A 279 8.41 -14.43 8.53
CA VAL A 279 8.71 -14.76 9.93
C VAL A 279 9.31 -13.58 10.70
N ASN A 280 9.17 -12.37 10.15
CA ASN A 280 9.41 -11.13 10.85
C ASN A 280 8.06 -10.47 11.24
N ASN A 281 7.99 -9.94 12.46
CA ASN A 281 6.82 -9.16 12.90
C ASN A 281 7.24 -7.95 13.73
N PHE A 282 8.53 -7.67 13.81
CA PHE A 282 9.03 -6.60 14.66
C PHE A 282 8.62 -5.21 14.16
N HIS A 283 8.63 -4.29 15.07
CA HIS A 283 8.40 -2.88 14.83
C HIS A 283 9.26 -2.02 15.75
N GLY A 284 9.33 -0.75 15.45
CA GLY A 284 10.01 0.23 16.30
C GLY A 284 10.14 1.58 15.62
N ARG A 285 10.65 2.54 16.36
CA ARG A 285 10.75 3.91 15.88
C ARG A 285 12.16 4.25 15.45
N TRP A 286 12.34 4.53 14.16
CA TRP A 286 13.62 4.94 13.59
C TRP A 286 13.56 6.39 13.13
N ARG A 287 14.41 7.24 13.70
CA ARG A 287 14.46 8.69 13.37
C ARG A 287 13.09 9.37 13.38
N GLY A 288 12.24 8.99 14.31
CA GLY A 288 10.90 9.59 14.48
C GLY A 288 9.78 8.95 13.65
N ILE A 289 10.09 8.03 12.74
CA ILE A 289 9.11 7.27 11.94
C ILE A 289 8.95 5.87 12.52
N GLU A 290 7.71 5.44 12.71
CA GLU A 290 7.40 4.06 13.07
C GLU A 290 7.62 3.15 11.87
N LEU A 291 8.45 2.12 12.02
CA LEU A 291 8.65 1.05 11.04
C LEU A 291 8.00 -0.21 11.59
N SER A 292 7.13 -0.87 10.82
CA SER A 292 6.41 -2.03 11.31
C SER A 292 6.16 -3.06 10.22
N TYR A 293 6.58 -4.29 10.49
CA TYR A 293 6.13 -5.43 9.69
C TYR A 293 4.64 -5.69 9.90
N GLY A 294 3.94 -6.05 8.84
CA GLY A 294 2.67 -6.76 8.92
C GLY A 294 2.90 -8.21 9.36
N ARG A 295 1.87 -8.83 9.89
CA ARG A 295 1.90 -10.28 10.14
C ARG A 295 1.49 -11.02 8.88
N VAL A 296 2.24 -12.08 8.51
CA VAL A 296 1.83 -12.98 7.44
C VAL A 296 0.42 -13.51 7.69
N SER A 297 -0.46 -13.39 6.71
CA SER A 297 -1.88 -13.73 6.85
C SER A 297 -2.23 -15.06 6.18
N GLY A 298 -1.49 -15.43 5.14
CA GLY A 298 -1.80 -16.58 4.30
C GLY A 298 -1.15 -17.88 4.75
N TRP A 299 -1.79 -18.97 4.40
CA TRP A 299 -1.27 -20.34 4.59
C TRP A 299 -0.59 -20.89 3.33
N GLY A 300 -0.71 -20.18 2.20
CA GLY A 300 0.10 -20.40 1.01
C GLY A 300 1.54 -19.91 1.13
N ALA A 301 1.79 -19.03 2.11
CA ALA A 301 3.10 -18.50 2.42
C ALA A 301 3.95 -19.46 3.26
N TYR A 302 5.26 -19.43 3.10
CA TYR A 302 6.18 -20.20 3.95
C TYR A 302 6.18 -19.72 5.41
N GLY A 303 6.78 -20.51 6.28
CA GLY A 303 6.97 -20.23 7.70
C GLY A 303 6.77 -21.49 8.55
N PRO A 304 7.19 -21.48 9.83
CA PRO A 304 6.98 -22.60 10.74
C PRO A 304 5.50 -22.93 10.90
N ALA A 305 5.19 -24.22 11.09
CA ALA A 305 3.81 -24.69 11.20
C ALA A 305 3.07 -24.12 12.43
N ASP A 306 3.80 -23.78 13.48
CA ASP A 306 3.31 -23.15 14.71
C ASP A 306 3.32 -21.61 14.64
N TRP A 307 3.81 -21.01 13.56
CA TRP A 307 3.77 -19.57 13.35
C TRP A 307 2.34 -19.12 13.12
N ARG A 308 1.78 -18.45 14.12
CA ARG A 308 0.39 -17.99 14.05
C ARG A 308 0.21 -16.99 12.92
N ARG A 309 -0.77 -17.24 12.07
CA ARG A 309 -1.21 -16.31 11.02
C ARG A 309 -2.08 -15.21 11.64
N GLY A 310 -2.00 -14.01 11.06
CA GLY A 310 -2.71 -12.87 11.62
C GLY A 310 -2.67 -11.67 10.70
N GLY A 311 -2.70 -10.50 11.30
CA GLY A 311 -2.58 -9.21 10.63
C GLY A 311 -2.12 -8.16 11.62
N ARG A 312 -2.21 -6.89 11.23
CA ARG A 312 -1.94 -5.77 12.12
C ARG A 312 -3.11 -4.79 12.08
N LEU A 313 -3.67 -4.52 13.23
CA LEU A 313 -4.71 -3.49 13.34
C LEU A 313 -4.04 -2.14 13.54
N ILE A 314 -4.40 -1.20 12.68
CA ILE A 314 -3.94 0.18 12.69
C ILE A 314 -5.14 1.06 13.02
N THR A 315 -5.00 1.98 13.97
CA THR A 315 -6.07 2.90 14.35
C THR A 315 -5.62 4.35 14.21
N LEU A 316 -6.52 5.17 13.67
CA LEU A 316 -6.30 6.59 13.41
C LEU A 316 -7.48 7.39 13.95
N ASP A 317 -7.26 8.22 14.95
CA ASP A 317 -8.29 9.16 15.44
C ASP A 317 -8.32 10.41 14.56
N LEU A 318 -9.17 10.38 13.53
CA LEU A 318 -9.29 11.48 12.56
C LEU A 318 -9.92 12.75 13.17
N ALA A 319 -10.49 12.67 14.38
CA ALA A 319 -10.97 13.84 15.10
C ALA A 319 -9.86 14.56 15.88
N SER A 320 -8.73 13.88 16.10
CA SER A 320 -7.56 14.51 16.72
C SER A 320 -6.96 15.59 15.81
N PRO A 321 -6.54 16.73 16.34
CA PRO A 321 -5.81 17.75 15.58
C PRO A 321 -4.44 17.25 15.06
N ARG A 322 -3.93 16.18 15.64
CA ARG A 322 -2.71 15.46 15.23
C ARG A 322 -2.97 13.96 15.36
N PRO A 323 -3.60 13.31 14.35
CA PRO A 323 -3.81 11.88 14.38
C PRO A 323 -2.46 11.14 14.49
N GLU A 324 -2.36 10.32 15.51
CA GLU A 324 -1.23 9.40 15.67
C GLU A 324 -1.61 8.04 15.14
N THR A 325 -0.69 7.38 14.47
CA THR A 325 -0.84 6.00 14.03
C THR A 325 -0.54 5.10 15.22
N GLN A 326 -1.57 4.43 15.74
CA GLN A 326 -1.42 3.36 16.74
C GLN A 326 -1.63 2.01 16.05
N HIS A 327 -0.90 1.00 16.44
CA HIS A 327 -1.05 -0.33 15.88
C HIS A 327 -0.70 -1.43 16.87
N HIS A 328 -1.25 -2.62 16.62
CA HIS A 328 -0.87 -3.84 17.32
C HIS A 328 -1.13 -5.05 16.42
N GLU A 329 -0.43 -6.14 16.71
CA GLU A 329 -0.60 -7.40 16.04
C GLU A 329 -1.90 -8.07 16.47
N VAL A 330 -2.60 -8.71 15.52
CA VAL A 330 -3.86 -9.43 15.74
C VAL A 330 -3.78 -10.83 15.14
N PHE A 331 -4.43 -11.79 15.76
CA PHE A 331 -4.34 -13.19 15.40
C PHE A 331 -5.72 -13.81 15.15
N ALA A 332 -5.77 -14.76 14.20
CA ALA A 332 -6.97 -15.52 13.89
C ALA A 332 -7.10 -16.79 14.75
#